data_6842c09d5fc21bc38454a49699b5535b
#
_entry.id   6842c09d5fc21bc38454a49699b5535b
#
_cell.length_a   1.000
_cell.length_b   1.000
_cell.length_c   1.000
_cell.angle_alpha   90.00
_cell.angle_beta   90.00
_cell.angle_gamma   90.00
#
_symmetry.space_group_name_H-M   'P 1'
#
loop_
_entity.id
_entity.type
_entity.pdbx_description
1 polymer ?
#
loop_
_entity_poly.entity_id
_entity_poly.type
_entity_poly.pdbx_seq_one_letter_code
_entity_poly.pdbx_strand_id
1 'polypeptide(L)'
;MENKFYKNLNSESILQIYKLGIFPMAKSRCDEKIYFVNPKKRALLPIKDFHVSKSFSRFIKKKPFYITVNKNFKKVINRCATENRKDTWINKTIENHFNNLHEIGVAHSIECWKNDKIVGGIYGIAIGGCFFAESMFSSVSNASKFALINL
;
A
#
# COMPACT_ATOMS: atom_id res chain seq x y z
N MET A 1 16.81 -0.27 -20.06
CA MET A 1 16.29 1.00 -19.55
C MET A 1 17.14 1.40 -18.37
N GLU A 2 17.82 2.54 -18.45
CA GLU A 2 18.78 3.00 -17.45
C GLU A 2 18.09 3.28 -16.11
N ASN A 3 18.57 2.62 -15.06
CA ASN A 3 18.21 2.89 -13.67
C ASN A 3 18.76 4.27 -13.28
N LYS A 4 17.98 5.32 -13.46
CA LYS A 4 18.34 6.64 -12.91
C LYS A 4 18.20 6.58 -11.40
N PHE A 5 19.34 6.60 -10.71
CA PHE A 5 19.41 6.79 -9.26
C PHE A 5 19.16 8.28 -8.96
N TYR A 6 18.05 8.60 -8.34
CA TYR A 6 17.76 9.95 -7.89
C TYR A 6 18.31 10.14 -6.47
N LYS A 7 19.36 10.97 -6.34
CA LYS A 7 20.02 11.24 -5.06
C LYS A 7 19.21 12.10 -4.07
N ASN A 8 18.22 12.87 -4.54
CA ASN A 8 17.43 13.79 -3.71
C ASN A 8 15.94 13.66 -4.06
N LEU A 9 15.31 12.55 -3.64
CA LEU A 9 13.87 12.38 -3.76
C LEU A 9 13.17 13.10 -2.61
N ASN A 10 12.27 14.02 -2.97
CA ASN A 10 11.29 14.59 -2.05
C ASN A 10 9.87 14.11 -2.40
N SER A 11 8.91 14.42 -1.57
CA SER A 11 7.51 14.01 -1.76
C SER A 11 6.93 14.50 -3.08
N GLU A 12 7.27 15.72 -3.50
CA GLU A 12 6.79 16.29 -4.76
C GLU A 12 7.32 15.53 -5.98
N SER A 13 8.63 15.21 -6.00
CA SER A 13 9.25 14.42 -7.06
C SER A 13 8.60 13.04 -7.18
N ILE A 14 8.30 12.39 -6.06
CA ILE A 14 7.60 11.10 -6.05
C ILE A 14 6.21 11.23 -6.66
N LEU A 15 5.45 12.27 -6.30
CA LEU A 15 4.13 12.51 -6.87
C LEU A 15 4.18 12.72 -8.40
N GLN A 16 5.14 13.49 -8.90
CA GLN A 16 5.29 13.67 -10.35
C GLN A 16 5.61 12.35 -11.05
N ILE A 17 6.43 11.50 -10.44
CA ILE A 17 6.77 10.18 -10.96
C ILE A 17 5.53 9.28 -11.00
N TYR A 18 4.68 9.30 -9.97
CA TYR A 18 3.42 8.54 -9.95
C TYR A 18 2.43 9.00 -11.03
N LYS A 19 2.34 10.31 -11.31
CA LYS A 19 1.54 10.84 -12.43
C LYS A 19 1.98 10.31 -13.79
N LEU A 20 3.25 9.93 -13.93
CA LEU A 20 3.79 9.28 -15.12
C LEU A 20 3.61 7.75 -15.13
N GLY A 21 2.96 7.19 -14.10
CA GLY A 21 2.76 5.74 -13.97
C GLY A 21 4.00 4.98 -13.47
N ILE A 22 5.01 5.68 -12.98
CA ILE A 22 6.28 5.13 -12.49
C ILE A 22 6.23 5.05 -10.96
N PHE A 23 6.86 4.05 -10.36
CA PHE A 23 6.88 3.88 -8.90
C PHE A 23 8.25 3.39 -8.38
N PRO A 24 8.60 3.71 -7.11
CA PRO A 24 9.86 3.31 -6.51
C PRO A 24 9.83 1.87 -6.01
N MET A 25 10.98 1.20 -6.12
CA MET A 25 11.25 -0.10 -5.50
C MET A 25 12.68 -0.17 -4.99
N ALA A 26 12.93 -1.01 -3.97
CA ALA A 26 14.26 -1.46 -3.58
C ALA A 26 14.45 -2.94 -3.96
N LYS A 27 15.70 -3.39 -4.07
CA LYS A 27 15.99 -4.81 -4.32
C LYS A 27 15.71 -5.67 -3.10
N SER A 28 15.92 -5.12 -1.90
CA SER A 28 15.67 -5.79 -0.63
C SER A 28 15.40 -4.79 0.49
N ARG A 29 15.00 -5.26 1.66
CA ARG A 29 14.79 -4.44 2.86
C ARG A 29 16.07 -3.72 3.30
N CYS A 30 17.22 -4.34 3.12
CA CYS A 30 18.53 -3.83 3.53
C CYS A 30 19.23 -2.99 2.47
N ASP A 31 18.74 -2.96 1.23
CA ASP A 31 19.31 -2.13 0.16
C ASP A 31 18.88 -0.68 0.35
N GLU A 32 19.83 0.22 0.51
CA GLU A 32 19.54 1.65 0.63
C GLU A 32 19.14 2.31 -0.70
N LYS A 33 19.44 1.64 -1.82
CA LYS A 33 19.19 2.18 -3.15
C LYS A 33 17.73 1.94 -3.56
N ILE A 34 17.16 2.97 -4.20
CA ILE A 34 15.83 2.91 -4.83
C ILE A 34 16.03 2.96 -6.33
N TYR A 35 15.28 2.17 -7.07
CA TYR A 35 15.13 2.24 -8.51
C TYR A 35 13.66 2.47 -8.88
N PHE A 36 13.42 2.94 -10.09
CA PHE A 36 12.07 3.26 -10.57
C PHE A 36 11.62 2.25 -11.62
N VAL A 37 10.41 1.77 -11.44
CA VAL A 37 9.77 0.82 -12.35
C VAL A 37 8.76 1.57 -13.21
N ASN A 38 8.90 1.43 -14.54
CA ASN A 38 7.94 1.91 -15.53
C ASN A 38 7.30 0.70 -16.23
N PRO A 39 6.17 0.18 -15.74
CA PRO A 39 5.55 -1.01 -16.31
C PRO A 39 4.83 -0.67 -17.61
N LYS A 40 4.98 -1.54 -18.63
CA LYS A 40 4.26 -1.39 -19.91
C LYS A 40 2.75 -1.63 -19.79
N LYS A 41 2.31 -2.36 -18.77
CA LYS A 41 0.89 -2.68 -18.50
C LYS A 41 0.61 -2.52 -17.02
N ARG A 42 -0.56 -1.96 -16.69
CA ARG A 42 -1.07 -1.80 -15.32
C ARG A 42 -2.37 -2.58 -15.16
N ALA A 43 -2.50 -3.28 -14.04
CA ALA A 43 -3.79 -3.84 -13.63
C ALA A 43 -4.67 -2.72 -13.06
N LEU A 44 -5.89 -2.64 -13.52
CA LEU A 44 -6.91 -1.72 -13.01
C LEU A 44 -8.03 -2.54 -12.35
N LEU A 45 -8.47 -2.08 -11.19
CA LEU A 45 -9.63 -2.61 -10.48
C LEU A 45 -10.74 -1.54 -10.51
N PRO A 46 -11.69 -1.63 -11.45
CA PRO A 46 -12.81 -0.69 -11.51
C PRO A 46 -13.67 -0.83 -10.25
N ILE A 47 -13.91 0.29 -9.54
CA ILE A 47 -14.69 0.27 -8.30
C ILE A 47 -16.12 -0.22 -8.56
N LYS A 48 -16.74 0.20 -9.66
CA LYS A 48 -18.13 -0.16 -10.01
C LYS A 48 -18.30 -1.65 -10.35
N ASP A 49 -17.26 -2.29 -10.89
CA ASP A 49 -17.31 -3.67 -11.37
C ASP A 49 -16.47 -4.61 -10.50
N PHE A 50 -16.16 -4.20 -9.27
CA PHE A 50 -15.35 -5.00 -8.36
C PHE A 50 -16.08 -6.28 -7.95
N HIS A 51 -15.60 -7.42 -8.41
CA HIS A 51 -16.22 -8.70 -8.13
C HIS A 51 -15.91 -9.20 -6.72
N VAL A 52 -16.95 -9.40 -5.91
CA VAL A 52 -16.86 -10.04 -4.60
C VAL A 52 -17.47 -11.43 -4.67
N SER A 53 -16.69 -12.48 -4.43
CA SER A 53 -17.18 -13.86 -4.46
C SER A 53 -18.31 -14.09 -3.43
N LYS A 54 -19.24 -15.02 -3.72
CA LYS A 54 -20.36 -15.36 -2.81
C LYS A 54 -19.87 -15.76 -1.41
N SER A 55 -18.76 -16.51 -1.33
CA SER A 55 -18.18 -16.93 -0.04
C SER A 55 -17.64 -15.76 0.76
N PHE A 56 -16.94 -14.83 0.09
CA PHE A 56 -16.39 -13.64 0.74
C PHE A 56 -17.50 -12.66 1.12
N SER A 57 -18.54 -12.51 0.31
CA SER A 57 -19.73 -11.72 0.66
C SER A 57 -20.42 -12.23 1.94
N ARG A 58 -20.56 -13.55 2.10
CA ARG A 58 -21.06 -14.16 3.35
C ARG A 58 -20.14 -13.90 4.54
N PHE A 59 -18.82 -13.89 4.32
CA PHE A 59 -17.85 -13.58 5.36
C PHE A 59 -17.97 -12.11 5.83
N ILE A 60 -18.10 -11.16 4.90
CA ILE A 60 -18.27 -9.73 5.20
C ILE A 60 -19.50 -9.46 6.04
N LYS A 61 -20.63 -10.12 5.72
CA LYS A 61 -21.91 -9.95 6.46
C LYS A 61 -21.80 -10.29 7.94
N LYS A 62 -20.85 -11.14 8.34
CA LYS A 62 -20.57 -11.48 9.76
C LYS A 62 -19.84 -10.36 10.51
N LYS A 63 -19.44 -9.26 9.84
CA LYS A 63 -18.69 -8.14 10.42
C LYS A 63 -17.48 -8.59 11.26
N PRO A 64 -16.57 -9.44 10.73
CA PRO A 64 -15.50 -10.08 11.50
C PRO A 64 -14.41 -9.11 11.97
N PHE A 65 -14.38 -7.93 11.36
CA PHE A 65 -13.39 -6.88 11.60
C PHE A 65 -14.04 -5.51 11.63
N TYR A 66 -13.39 -4.53 12.25
CA TYR A 66 -13.71 -3.12 12.04
C TYR A 66 -12.58 -2.42 11.29
N ILE A 67 -12.92 -1.32 10.61
CA ILE A 67 -12.04 -0.57 9.72
C ILE A 67 -11.78 0.81 10.28
N THR A 68 -10.55 1.27 10.14
CA THR A 68 -10.17 2.67 10.26
C THR A 68 -9.40 3.12 9.04
N VAL A 69 -9.36 4.43 8.81
CA VAL A 69 -8.59 5.06 7.74
C VAL A 69 -7.59 6.00 8.38
N ASN A 70 -6.33 5.93 7.96
CA ASN A 70 -5.25 6.83 8.37
C ASN A 70 -4.95 6.87 9.87
N LYS A 71 -5.42 5.89 10.65
CA LYS A 71 -5.22 5.88 12.11
C LYS A 71 -3.81 5.42 12.50
N ASN A 72 -3.21 4.53 11.70
CA ASN A 72 -1.91 3.94 12.01
C ASN A 72 -1.07 3.68 10.76
N PHE A 73 -0.90 4.68 9.89
CA PHE A 73 -0.20 4.56 8.62
C PHE A 73 1.21 3.95 8.78
N LYS A 74 2.02 4.51 9.71
CA LYS A 74 3.39 4.04 10.00
C LYS A 74 3.42 2.54 10.35
N LYS A 75 2.41 2.07 11.08
CA LYS A 75 2.31 0.65 11.43
C LYS A 75 1.90 -0.23 10.25
N VAL A 76 1.00 0.27 9.41
CA VAL A 76 0.56 -0.46 8.20
C VAL A 76 1.72 -0.64 7.24
N ILE A 77 2.43 0.41 6.86
CA ILE A 77 3.56 0.30 5.92
C ILE A 77 4.69 -0.58 6.47
N ASN A 78 5.02 -0.44 7.76
CA ASN A 78 6.02 -1.30 8.40
C ASN A 78 5.60 -2.77 8.35
N ARG A 79 4.34 -3.10 8.66
CA ARG A 79 3.85 -4.47 8.58
C ARG A 79 3.75 -4.99 7.15
N CYS A 80 3.45 -4.14 6.18
CA CYS A 80 3.55 -4.51 4.76
C CYS A 80 4.99 -4.90 4.37
N ALA A 81 5.99 -4.29 5.01
CA ALA A 81 7.39 -4.59 4.78
C ALA A 81 7.90 -5.84 5.51
N THR A 82 7.29 -6.22 6.65
CA THR A 82 7.87 -7.22 7.56
C THR A 82 7.01 -8.45 7.79
N GLU A 83 5.68 -8.34 7.65
CA GLU A 83 4.76 -9.41 8.02
C GLU A 83 4.85 -10.61 7.08
N ASN A 84 5.24 -11.77 7.63
CA ASN A 84 5.33 -13.05 6.90
C ASN A 84 6.16 -12.97 5.60
N ARG A 85 7.19 -12.13 5.57
CA ARG A 85 8.08 -11.95 4.41
C ARG A 85 9.52 -12.23 4.80
N LYS A 86 10.22 -13.02 3.96
CA LYS A 86 11.67 -13.19 4.09
C LYS A 86 12.42 -11.94 3.62
N ASP A 87 11.87 -11.25 2.62
CA ASP A 87 12.39 -10.00 2.06
C ASP A 87 11.29 -9.16 1.41
N THR A 88 11.58 -7.89 1.15
CA THR A 88 10.62 -6.93 0.60
C THR A 88 11.30 -5.82 -0.19
N TRP A 89 10.58 -5.26 -1.16
CA TRP A 89 10.99 -4.07 -1.90
C TRP A 89 10.79 -2.75 -1.11
N ILE A 90 10.10 -2.82 0.04
CA ILE A 90 9.87 -1.66 0.91
C ILE A 90 11.07 -1.53 1.87
N ASN A 91 12.11 -0.82 1.47
CA ASN A 91 13.23 -0.50 2.34
C ASN A 91 12.90 0.68 3.28
N LYS A 92 13.84 1.06 4.14
CA LYS A 92 13.63 2.15 5.10
C LYS A 92 13.44 3.51 4.44
N THR A 93 14.11 3.75 3.32
CA THR A 93 14.00 4.98 2.54
C THR A 93 12.60 5.13 1.93
N ILE A 94 12.07 4.05 1.33
CA ILE A 94 10.68 4.02 0.83
C ILE A 94 9.68 4.24 1.97
N GLU A 95 9.86 3.56 3.11
CA GLU A 95 9.01 3.76 4.29
C GLU A 95 8.95 5.24 4.71
N ASN A 96 10.11 5.91 4.77
CA ASN A 96 10.19 7.31 5.16
C ASN A 96 9.49 8.24 4.13
N HIS A 97 9.71 8.00 2.83
CA HIS A 97 9.03 8.78 1.79
C HIS A 97 7.51 8.66 1.85
N PHE A 98 6.98 7.44 2.04
CA PHE A 98 5.54 7.24 2.17
C PHE A 98 4.97 7.83 3.47
N ASN A 99 5.72 7.81 4.57
CA ASN A 99 5.33 8.50 5.79
C ASN A 99 5.21 10.02 5.57
N ASN A 100 6.18 10.63 4.87
CA ASN A 100 6.11 12.05 4.52
C ASN A 100 4.93 12.36 3.57
N LEU A 101 4.66 11.48 2.59
CA LEU A 101 3.48 11.61 1.73
C LEU A 101 2.17 11.49 2.51
N HIS A 102 2.14 10.69 3.56
CA HIS A 102 1.00 10.58 4.44
C HIS A 102 0.80 11.87 5.26
N GLU A 103 1.86 12.45 5.80
CA GLU A 103 1.81 13.71 6.56
C GLU A 103 1.26 14.88 5.75
N ILE A 104 1.51 14.91 4.43
CA ILE A 104 0.94 15.92 3.52
C ILE A 104 -0.41 15.49 2.90
N GLY A 105 -1.03 14.41 3.39
CA GLY A 105 -2.38 14.00 3.02
C GLY A 105 -2.51 13.33 1.65
N VAL A 106 -1.44 12.75 1.09
CA VAL A 106 -1.42 12.12 -0.23
C VAL A 106 -1.39 10.59 -0.14
N ALA A 107 -0.62 10.04 0.81
CA ALA A 107 -0.62 8.61 1.08
C ALA A 107 -1.62 8.27 2.18
N HIS A 108 -2.36 7.18 1.99
CA HIS A 108 -3.41 6.75 2.89
C HIS A 108 -3.28 5.27 3.24
N SER A 109 -3.81 4.91 4.41
CA SER A 109 -3.93 3.53 4.85
C SER A 109 -5.36 3.17 5.24
N ILE A 110 -5.69 1.90 5.06
CA ILE A 110 -6.89 1.30 5.64
C ILE A 110 -6.42 0.20 6.57
N GLU A 111 -6.82 0.29 7.84
CA GLU A 111 -6.50 -0.67 8.87
C GLU A 111 -7.70 -1.59 9.12
N CYS A 112 -7.42 -2.88 9.18
CA CYS A 112 -8.37 -3.92 9.54
C CYS A 112 -8.05 -4.41 10.95
N TRP A 113 -9.00 -4.28 11.88
CA TRP A 113 -8.83 -4.54 13.31
C TRP A 113 -9.65 -5.71 13.80
N LYS A 114 -9.08 -6.46 14.75
CA LYS A 114 -9.77 -7.51 15.52
C LYS A 114 -9.20 -7.52 16.94
N ASN A 115 -10.07 -7.46 17.96
CA ASN A 115 -9.68 -7.43 19.37
C ASN A 115 -8.58 -6.38 19.65
N ASP A 116 -8.80 -5.15 19.21
CA ASP A 116 -7.91 -3.98 19.34
C ASP A 116 -6.50 -4.14 18.75
N LYS A 117 -6.33 -5.15 17.89
CA LYS A 117 -5.10 -5.40 17.13
C LYS A 117 -5.35 -5.16 15.65
N ILE A 118 -4.42 -4.47 14.97
CA ILE A 118 -4.43 -4.39 13.51
C ILE A 118 -4.06 -5.78 12.99
N VAL A 119 -4.94 -6.44 12.27
CA VAL A 119 -4.74 -7.80 11.76
C VAL A 119 -4.59 -7.86 10.24
N GLY A 120 -4.77 -6.73 9.57
CA GLY A 120 -4.55 -6.55 8.16
C GLY A 120 -4.56 -5.08 7.81
N GLY A 121 -4.11 -4.75 6.63
CA GLY A 121 -4.14 -3.37 6.14
C GLY A 121 -3.59 -3.26 4.73
N ILE A 122 -3.88 -2.14 4.12
CA ILE A 122 -3.39 -1.73 2.81
C ILE A 122 -2.95 -0.28 2.90
N TYR A 123 -1.92 0.10 2.17
CA TYR A 123 -1.57 1.50 1.96
C TYR A 123 -1.35 1.80 0.49
N GLY A 124 -1.43 3.07 0.16
CA GLY A 124 -1.23 3.56 -1.20
C GLY A 124 -1.32 5.07 -1.30
N ILE A 125 -1.29 5.56 -2.53
CA ILE A 125 -1.35 6.99 -2.87
C ILE A 125 -2.67 7.27 -3.58
N ALA A 126 -3.36 8.34 -3.17
CA ALA A 126 -4.54 8.87 -3.86
C ALA A 126 -4.13 10.06 -4.76
N ILE A 127 -4.36 9.94 -6.07
CA ILE A 127 -4.11 11.01 -7.04
C ILE A 127 -5.31 11.11 -7.98
N GLY A 128 -6.00 12.24 -7.96
CA GLY A 128 -7.22 12.43 -8.75
C GLY A 128 -8.27 11.38 -8.41
N GLY A 129 -8.79 10.67 -9.40
CA GLY A 129 -9.78 9.59 -9.23
C GLY A 129 -9.17 8.20 -9.07
N CYS A 130 -7.86 8.08 -8.81
CA CYS A 130 -7.16 6.80 -8.70
C CYS A 130 -6.53 6.60 -7.33
N PHE A 131 -6.64 5.38 -6.81
CA PHE A 131 -5.84 4.92 -5.67
C PHE A 131 -4.79 3.92 -6.16
N PHE A 132 -3.52 4.26 -5.98
CA PHE A 132 -2.38 3.40 -6.29
C PHE A 132 -2.11 2.52 -5.07
N ALA A 133 -2.68 1.32 -5.06
CA ALA A 133 -2.47 0.36 -3.99
C ALA A 133 -1.04 -0.20 -4.07
N GLU A 134 -0.22 0.07 -3.06
CA GLU A 134 1.19 -0.27 -3.04
C GLU A 134 1.46 -1.66 -2.46
N SER A 135 0.96 -1.88 -1.25
CA SER A 135 1.13 -3.16 -0.59
C SER A 135 0.06 -3.38 0.46
N MET A 136 -0.12 -4.66 0.82
CA MET A 136 -1.02 -5.06 1.89
C MET A 136 -0.39 -6.17 2.73
N PHE A 137 -0.84 -6.32 3.97
CA PHE A 137 -0.47 -7.43 4.84
C PHE A 137 -1.73 -8.05 5.48
N SER A 138 -1.60 -9.29 5.94
CA SER A 138 -2.69 -10.03 6.58
C SER A 138 -2.12 -11.04 7.57
N SER A 139 -2.36 -10.86 8.87
CA SER A 139 -2.03 -11.85 9.89
C SER A 139 -3.21 -12.76 10.27
N VAL A 140 -4.39 -12.39 9.79
CA VAL A 140 -5.61 -13.20 9.92
C VAL A 140 -6.23 -13.36 8.55
N SER A 141 -6.71 -14.55 8.23
CA SER A 141 -7.31 -14.85 6.93
C SER A 141 -8.36 -13.81 6.52
N ASN A 142 -8.29 -13.36 5.27
CA ASN A 142 -9.15 -12.36 4.65
C ASN A 142 -9.02 -10.92 5.16
N ALA A 143 -8.15 -10.60 6.12
CA ALA A 143 -8.07 -9.26 6.69
C ALA A 143 -7.61 -8.22 5.64
N SER A 144 -6.61 -8.53 4.80
CA SER A 144 -6.19 -7.63 3.71
C SER A 144 -7.25 -7.45 2.62
N LYS A 145 -7.97 -8.53 2.27
CA LYS A 145 -9.10 -8.44 1.33
C LYS A 145 -10.24 -7.60 1.91
N PHE A 146 -10.47 -7.70 3.22
CA PHE A 146 -11.47 -6.90 3.91
C PHE A 146 -11.07 -5.42 3.94
N ALA A 147 -9.78 -5.10 4.12
CA ALA A 147 -9.28 -3.74 3.96
C ALA A 147 -9.48 -3.22 2.52
N LEU A 148 -9.14 -4.03 1.51
CA LEU A 148 -9.23 -3.64 0.10
C LEU A 148 -10.67 -3.30 -0.34
N ILE A 149 -11.68 -4.04 0.10
CA ILE A 149 -13.08 -3.75 -0.28
C ILE A 149 -13.69 -2.55 0.45
N ASN A 150 -12.98 -2.01 1.43
CA ASN A 150 -13.37 -0.79 2.16
C ASN A 150 -12.55 0.43 1.71
N LEU A 151 -11.76 0.29 0.65
CA LEU A 151 -11.06 1.35 -0.03
C LEU A 151 -12.03 2.17 -0.89
#